data_333a7a426bb5d983a2bed5ec23b945e2
#
_entry.id   333a7a426bb5d983a2bed5ec23b945e2
#
_cell.length_a   1.000
_cell.length_b   1.000
_cell.length_c   1.000
_cell.angle_alpha   90.00
_cell.angle_beta   90.00
_cell.angle_gamma   90.00
#
_symmetry.space_group_name_H-M   'P 1'
#
loop_
_entity.id
_entity.type
_entity.pdbx_description
1 polymer ?
#
loop_
_entity_poly.entity_id
_entity_poly.type
_entity_poly.pdbx_seq_one_letter_code
_entity_poly.pdbx_strand_id
1 'polypeptide(L)'
;MGLQEAFAAATKDWDAKKDSTNQTDLIPAGTYQVILDKTDHPVYKSGWDCLRFSMQVIKGKYASRKEQLRISLATKTTKGKPMPDFVVSRNIRTITKIAAMVGLTVTPELFPDNETDAYEKLVKAFEPYEGKTLEMTITVTPNKKDPDNPYRNYDFGPGIKVEEPTAKEEPVADSDSDAEPTIDDDDLPF
;
A
#
# COMPACT_ATOMS: atom_id res chain seq x y z
N MET A 1 -17.11 6.11 -18.43
CA MET A 1 -16.46 5.18 -19.38
C MET A 1 -17.52 4.24 -19.94
N GLY A 2 -17.78 4.31 -21.25
CA GLY A 2 -18.75 3.43 -21.91
C GLY A 2 -18.13 2.05 -22.24
N LEU A 3 -18.98 1.03 -22.52
CA LEU A 3 -18.49 -0.32 -22.86
C LEU A 3 -17.59 -0.33 -24.10
N GLN A 4 -17.83 0.51 -25.08
CA GLN A 4 -16.98 0.64 -26.27
C GLN A 4 -15.59 1.21 -25.94
N GLU A 5 -15.54 2.17 -25.06
CA GLU A 5 -14.29 2.78 -24.58
C GLU A 5 -13.48 1.79 -23.73
N ALA A 6 -14.18 1.03 -22.87
CA ALA A 6 -13.58 -0.04 -22.08
C ALA A 6 -13.05 -1.17 -22.97
N PHE A 7 -13.79 -1.56 -24.03
CA PHE A 7 -13.34 -2.56 -25.00
C PHE A 7 -12.09 -2.10 -25.74
N ALA A 8 -12.09 -0.88 -26.27
CA ALA A 8 -10.94 -0.33 -26.97
C ALA A 8 -9.68 -0.25 -26.07
N ALA A 9 -9.87 0.12 -24.80
CA ALA A 9 -8.79 0.16 -23.83
C ALA A 9 -8.27 -1.24 -23.47
N ALA A 10 -9.16 -2.22 -23.30
CA ALA A 10 -8.81 -3.58 -22.92
C ALA A 10 -8.14 -4.38 -24.03
N THR A 11 -8.45 -4.06 -25.31
CA THR A 11 -7.92 -4.79 -26.48
C THR A 11 -6.76 -4.07 -27.17
N LYS A 12 -6.39 -2.90 -26.69
CA LYS A 12 -5.22 -2.18 -27.18
C LYS A 12 -3.96 -2.97 -26.85
N ASP A 13 -3.20 -3.33 -27.88
CA ASP A 13 -1.95 -4.08 -27.75
C ASP A 13 -2.12 -5.50 -27.14
N TRP A 14 -3.34 -6.06 -27.16
CA TRP A 14 -3.64 -7.41 -26.69
C TRP A 14 -4.04 -8.35 -27.83
N ASP A 15 -3.33 -9.47 -27.97
CA ASP A 15 -3.62 -10.52 -28.96
C ASP A 15 -4.39 -11.65 -28.30
N ALA A 16 -5.70 -11.77 -28.58
CA ALA A 16 -6.58 -12.78 -28.02
C ALA A 16 -6.14 -14.25 -28.28
N LYS A 17 -5.21 -14.49 -29.22
CA LYS A 17 -4.68 -15.82 -29.54
C LYS A 17 -3.40 -16.16 -28.80
N LYS A 18 -2.67 -15.13 -28.32
CA LYS A 18 -1.33 -15.30 -27.73
C LYS A 18 -1.30 -14.89 -26.27
N ASP A 19 -2.06 -13.85 -25.92
CA ASP A 19 -1.99 -13.24 -24.61
C ASP A 19 -2.97 -13.89 -23.64
N SER A 20 -2.53 -14.11 -22.42
CA SER A 20 -3.40 -14.65 -21.36
C SER A 20 -4.44 -13.63 -20.93
N THR A 21 -5.70 -14.06 -20.73
CA THR A 21 -6.75 -13.25 -20.08
C THR A 21 -6.43 -12.91 -18.64
N ASN A 22 -5.54 -13.69 -18.01
CA ASN A 22 -5.03 -13.50 -16.66
C ASN A 22 -3.66 -12.81 -16.67
N GLN A 23 -3.37 -11.99 -17.68
CA GLN A 23 -2.20 -11.11 -17.61
C GLN A 23 -2.31 -10.29 -16.34
N THR A 24 -1.62 -10.74 -15.32
CA THR A 24 -1.31 -9.95 -14.15
C THR A 24 -0.30 -8.94 -14.64
N ASP A 25 -0.80 -7.85 -15.25
CA ASP A 25 0.06 -6.73 -15.61
C ASP A 25 0.73 -6.27 -14.34
N LEU A 26 1.96 -6.71 -14.15
CA LEU A 26 2.77 -6.24 -13.04
C LEU A 26 2.85 -4.71 -13.13
N ILE A 27 2.79 -4.06 -11.99
CA ILE A 27 2.97 -2.61 -11.96
C ILE A 27 4.38 -2.33 -12.52
N PRO A 28 4.54 -1.51 -13.58
CA PRO A 28 5.85 -1.24 -14.19
C PRO A 28 6.86 -0.65 -13.20
N ALA A 29 8.14 -0.62 -13.60
CA ALA A 29 9.15 0.17 -12.89
C ALA A 29 8.72 1.64 -12.82
N GLY A 30 8.91 2.26 -11.66
CA GLY A 30 8.49 3.64 -11.41
C GLY A 30 8.25 3.91 -9.92
N THR A 31 7.87 5.14 -9.62
CA THR A 31 7.56 5.59 -8.26
C THR A 31 6.07 5.82 -8.12
N TYR A 32 5.48 5.26 -7.08
CA TYR A 32 4.03 5.21 -6.84
C TYR A 32 3.70 5.66 -5.43
N GLN A 33 2.60 6.40 -5.29
CA GLN A 33 2.00 6.63 -3.99
C GLN A 33 1.07 5.45 -3.68
N VAL A 34 1.31 4.80 -2.55
CA VAL A 34 0.60 3.59 -2.15
C VAL A 34 0.09 3.72 -0.71
N ILE A 35 -0.90 2.89 -0.37
CA ILE A 35 -1.25 2.61 1.03
C ILE A 35 -0.74 1.22 1.40
N LEU A 36 -0.35 1.04 2.64
CA LEU A 36 -0.18 -0.26 3.24
C LEU A 36 -1.57 -0.88 3.44
N ASP A 37 -2.01 -1.70 2.49
CA ASP A 37 -3.36 -2.29 2.48
C ASP A 37 -3.48 -3.41 3.52
N LYS A 38 -2.45 -4.26 3.61
CA LYS A 38 -2.42 -5.38 4.55
C LYS A 38 -1.01 -5.90 4.80
N THR A 39 -0.78 -6.35 6.03
CA THR A 39 0.40 -7.12 6.40
C THR A 39 -0.05 -8.50 6.90
N ASP A 40 0.47 -9.58 6.35
CA ASP A 40 0.13 -10.93 6.77
C ASP A 40 1.32 -11.92 6.69
N HIS A 41 1.13 -13.10 7.28
CA HIS A 41 2.09 -14.19 7.32
C HIS A 41 1.50 -15.43 6.62
N PRO A 42 1.60 -15.53 5.28
CA PRO A 42 1.14 -16.70 4.56
C PRO A 42 2.14 -17.86 4.69
N VAL A 43 1.59 -19.04 4.97
CA VAL A 43 2.30 -20.31 4.91
C VAL A 43 1.85 -21.05 3.66
N TYR A 44 2.78 -21.39 2.79
CA TYR A 44 2.50 -22.05 1.52
C TYR A 44 2.51 -23.57 1.65
N LYS A 45 1.87 -24.27 0.72
CA LYS A 45 1.82 -25.76 0.69
C LYS A 45 3.20 -26.43 0.67
N SER A 46 4.23 -25.72 0.20
CA SER A 46 5.63 -26.17 0.20
C SER A 46 6.30 -26.09 1.58
N GLY A 47 5.61 -25.58 2.60
CA GLY A 47 6.18 -25.28 3.92
C GLY A 47 6.96 -23.95 3.95
N TRP A 48 7.06 -23.25 2.81
CA TRP A 48 7.66 -21.92 2.81
C TRP A 48 6.69 -20.90 3.39
N ASP A 49 7.21 -20.02 4.23
CA ASP A 49 6.49 -18.91 4.83
C ASP A 49 7.24 -17.58 4.65
N CYS A 50 6.56 -16.48 4.83
CA CYS A 50 7.15 -15.16 4.69
C CYS A 50 6.27 -14.07 5.32
N LEU A 51 6.85 -12.92 5.57
CA LEU A 51 6.09 -11.69 5.80
C LEU A 51 5.66 -11.13 4.45
N ARG A 52 4.37 -10.89 4.27
CA ARG A 52 3.82 -10.30 3.04
C ARG A 52 3.21 -8.94 3.33
N PHE A 53 3.67 -7.94 2.58
CA PHE A 53 3.07 -6.62 2.53
C PHE A 53 2.27 -6.49 1.24
N SER A 54 0.99 -6.14 1.35
CA SER A 54 0.13 -5.77 0.22
C SER A 54 0.09 -4.25 0.14
N MET A 55 0.59 -3.69 -0.95
CA MET A 55 0.61 -2.25 -1.22
C MET A 55 -0.39 -1.93 -2.31
N GLN A 56 -1.33 -1.00 -2.08
CA GLN A 56 -2.29 -0.57 -3.08
C GLN A 56 -1.93 0.82 -3.60
N VAL A 57 -1.80 0.95 -4.91
CA VAL A 57 -1.55 2.23 -5.58
C VAL A 57 -2.79 3.12 -5.44
N ILE A 58 -2.61 4.37 -5.01
CA ILE A 58 -3.71 5.31 -4.75
C ILE A 58 -3.89 6.38 -5.83
N LYS A 59 -2.90 6.59 -6.70
CA LYS A 59 -2.94 7.63 -7.73
C LYS A 59 -2.40 7.15 -9.08
N GLY A 60 -2.90 7.78 -10.16
CA GLY A 60 -2.40 7.59 -11.52
C GLY A 60 -3.01 6.41 -12.25
N LYS A 61 -2.41 6.04 -13.38
CA LYS A 61 -2.89 5.00 -14.30
C LYS A 61 -3.09 3.63 -13.62
N TYR A 62 -2.31 3.34 -12.58
CA TYR A 62 -2.32 2.07 -11.88
C TYR A 62 -3.06 2.12 -10.53
N ALA A 63 -3.86 3.17 -10.30
CA ALA A 63 -4.69 3.29 -9.10
C ALA A 63 -5.54 2.04 -8.87
N SER A 64 -5.71 1.66 -7.61
CA SER A 64 -6.38 0.44 -7.14
C SER A 64 -5.66 -0.88 -7.43
N ARG A 65 -4.56 -0.89 -8.18
CA ARG A 65 -3.73 -2.10 -8.34
C ARG A 65 -2.93 -2.37 -7.07
N LYS A 66 -2.75 -3.66 -6.80
CA LYS A 66 -2.00 -4.14 -5.64
C LYS A 66 -0.68 -4.76 -6.06
N GLU A 67 0.38 -4.39 -5.34
CA GLU A 67 1.70 -5.03 -5.40
C GLU A 67 1.92 -5.81 -4.12
N GLN A 68 2.43 -7.02 -4.23
CA GLN A 68 2.71 -7.88 -3.08
C GLN A 68 4.21 -8.08 -2.90
N LEU A 69 4.70 -7.61 -1.78
CA LEU A 69 6.08 -7.80 -1.35
C LEU A 69 6.17 -8.97 -0.37
N ARG A 70 6.96 -9.98 -0.71
CA ARG A 70 7.18 -11.16 0.15
C ARG A 70 8.61 -11.13 0.66
N ILE A 71 8.78 -11.08 1.97
CA ILE A 71 10.08 -10.98 2.63
C ILE A 71 10.26 -12.18 3.55
N SER A 72 11.30 -12.99 3.29
CA SER A 72 11.68 -14.10 4.15
C SER A 72 12.75 -13.65 5.14
N LEU A 73 12.57 -14.00 6.40
CA LEU A 73 13.58 -13.85 7.47
C LEU A 73 14.38 -15.14 7.70
N ALA A 74 14.17 -16.15 6.82
CA ALA A 74 14.83 -17.43 6.95
C ALA A 74 16.35 -17.28 7.01
N THR A 75 16.94 -17.84 8.06
CA THR A 75 18.39 -17.87 8.28
C THR A 75 19.04 -19.07 7.61
N LYS A 76 18.21 -20.04 7.14
CA LYS A 76 18.65 -21.22 6.41
C LYS A 76 17.79 -21.43 5.16
N THR A 77 18.40 -21.99 4.14
CA THR A 77 17.68 -22.46 2.94
C THR A 77 16.88 -23.72 3.25
N THR A 78 15.92 -24.09 2.38
CA THR A 78 15.16 -25.36 2.48
C THR A 78 16.05 -26.60 2.51
N LYS A 79 17.30 -26.51 2.06
CA LYS A 79 18.31 -27.58 2.12
C LYS A 79 19.19 -27.49 3.38
N GLY A 80 18.85 -26.66 4.37
CA GLY A 80 19.57 -26.50 5.63
C GLY A 80 20.89 -25.70 5.54
N LYS A 81 21.23 -25.14 4.38
CA LYS A 81 22.43 -24.30 4.24
C LYS A 81 22.15 -22.90 4.82
N PRO A 82 23.15 -22.29 5.51
CA PRO A 82 22.99 -20.93 6.01
C PRO A 82 22.69 -19.95 4.88
N MET A 83 21.77 -19.03 5.14
CA MET A 83 21.48 -17.92 4.25
C MET A 83 22.62 -16.88 4.37
N PRO A 84 23.07 -16.28 3.26
CA PRO A 84 24.07 -15.22 3.34
C PRO A 84 23.58 -14.04 4.19
N ASP A 85 24.41 -13.55 5.11
CA ASP A 85 24.07 -12.48 6.06
C ASP A 85 23.54 -11.21 5.37
N PHE A 86 24.09 -10.89 4.18
CA PHE A 86 23.64 -9.71 3.43
C PHE A 86 22.18 -9.81 2.96
N VAL A 87 21.67 -11.05 2.73
CA VAL A 87 20.26 -11.28 2.33
C VAL A 87 19.35 -11.02 3.51
N VAL A 88 19.65 -11.62 4.66
CA VAL A 88 18.87 -11.43 5.88
C VAL A 88 18.89 -9.96 6.30
N SER A 89 20.08 -9.34 6.31
CA SER A 89 20.25 -7.93 6.65
C SER A 89 19.47 -7.00 5.71
N ARG A 90 19.46 -7.28 4.39
CA ARG A 90 18.67 -6.51 3.42
C ARG A 90 17.18 -6.62 3.72
N ASN A 91 16.70 -7.82 4.01
CA ASN A 91 15.30 -8.08 4.28
C ASN A 91 14.85 -7.36 5.57
N ILE A 92 15.66 -7.41 6.64
CA ILE A 92 15.40 -6.65 7.87
C ILE A 92 15.36 -5.14 7.58
N ARG A 93 16.33 -4.61 6.82
CA ARG A 93 16.35 -3.19 6.44
C ARG A 93 15.11 -2.78 5.66
N THR A 94 14.61 -3.63 4.76
CA THR A 94 13.39 -3.36 3.99
C THR A 94 12.18 -3.26 4.92
N ILE A 95 12.02 -4.20 5.86
CA ILE A 95 10.95 -4.17 6.87
C ILE A 95 11.05 -2.90 7.71
N THR A 96 12.25 -2.59 8.22
CA THR A 96 12.49 -1.39 9.03
C THR A 96 12.21 -0.11 8.26
N LYS A 97 12.54 -0.07 6.96
CA LYS A 97 12.25 1.08 6.10
C LYS A 97 10.74 1.29 5.92
N ILE A 98 9.99 0.23 5.61
CA ILE A 98 8.52 0.30 5.51
C ILE A 98 7.94 0.78 6.84
N ALA A 99 8.37 0.20 7.95
CA ALA A 99 7.93 0.59 9.29
C ALA A 99 8.15 2.09 9.56
N ALA A 100 9.35 2.60 9.29
CA ALA A 100 9.68 4.00 9.46
C ALA A 100 8.79 4.92 8.60
N MET A 101 8.46 4.53 7.37
CA MET A 101 7.61 5.33 6.47
C MET A 101 6.15 5.41 6.95
N VAL A 102 5.65 4.37 7.61
CA VAL A 102 4.30 4.38 8.19
C VAL A 102 4.26 4.89 9.63
N GLY A 103 5.42 5.17 10.25
CA GLY A 103 5.53 5.70 11.61
C GLY A 103 5.65 4.64 12.71
N LEU A 104 5.91 3.37 12.35
CA LEU A 104 6.17 2.29 13.29
C LEU A 104 7.65 2.30 13.72
N THR A 105 7.90 2.32 15.03
CA THR A 105 9.26 2.11 15.59
C THR A 105 9.53 0.62 15.72
N VAL A 106 10.56 0.15 15.03
CA VAL A 106 11.01 -1.24 15.08
C VAL A 106 12.01 -1.42 16.21
N THR A 107 11.78 -2.43 17.05
CA THR A 107 12.68 -2.80 18.16
C THR A 107 13.18 -4.24 17.99
N PRO A 108 14.30 -4.62 18.64
CA PRO A 108 14.83 -5.97 18.54
C PRO A 108 13.86 -7.07 18.97
N GLU A 109 12.93 -6.77 19.87
CA GLU A 109 11.92 -7.72 20.37
C GLU A 109 10.96 -8.22 19.29
N LEU A 110 10.86 -7.48 18.14
CA LEU A 110 10.08 -7.89 16.97
C LEU A 110 10.80 -8.97 16.14
N PHE A 111 12.08 -9.23 16.42
CA PHE A 111 12.91 -10.21 15.71
C PHE A 111 13.47 -11.28 16.66
N PRO A 112 12.61 -12.13 17.27
CA PRO A 112 13.09 -13.28 18.04
C PRO A 112 13.82 -14.26 17.12
N ASP A 113 14.58 -15.20 17.74
CA ASP A 113 15.34 -16.21 17.00
C ASP A 113 14.43 -17.18 16.19
N ASN A 114 13.19 -17.36 16.61
CA ASN A 114 12.19 -18.11 15.85
C ASN A 114 11.59 -17.23 14.73
N GLU A 115 11.76 -17.66 13.49
CA GLU A 115 11.33 -16.91 12.30
C GLU A 115 9.80 -16.75 12.24
N THR A 116 9.04 -17.79 12.59
CA THR A 116 7.56 -17.76 12.62
C THR A 116 7.05 -16.78 13.66
N ASP A 117 7.62 -16.81 14.87
CA ASP A 117 7.28 -15.87 15.94
C ASP A 117 7.60 -14.41 15.53
N ALA A 118 8.70 -14.22 14.76
CA ALA A 118 9.05 -12.91 14.21
C ALA A 118 7.97 -12.41 13.22
N TYR A 119 7.51 -13.27 12.32
CA TYR A 119 6.45 -12.89 11.39
C TYR A 119 5.16 -12.52 12.12
N GLU A 120 4.72 -13.31 13.10
CA GLU A 120 3.50 -13.04 13.86
C GLU A 120 3.59 -11.73 14.66
N LYS A 121 4.73 -11.46 15.28
CA LYS A 121 4.96 -10.19 16.00
C LYS A 121 4.95 -9.00 15.05
N LEU A 122 5.60 -9.13 13.90
CA LEU A 122 5.63 -8.07 12.88
C LEU A 122 4.22 -7.81 12.33
N VAL A 123 3.44 -8.84 12.01
CA VAL A 123 2.04 -8.66 11.56
C VAL A 123 1.25 -7.85 12.58
N LYS A 124 1.28 -8.23 13.87
CA LYS A 124 0.59 -7.50 14.94
C LYS A 124 1.10 -6.06 15.10
N ALA A 125 2.42 -5.84 14.93
CA ALA A 125 2.99 -4.50 15.04
C ALA A 125 2.58 -3.60 13.87
N PHE A 126 2.41 -4.13 12.65
CA PHE A 126 1.98 -3.37 11.48
C PHE A 126 0.46 -3.16 11.40
N GLU A 127 -0.35 -3.99 12.03
CA GLU A 127 -1.82 -3.92 11.98
C GLU A 127 -2.38 -2.51 12.24
N PRO A 128 -1.95 -1.73 13.27
CA PRO A 128 -2.45 -0.37 13.51
C PRO A 128 -2.04 0.65 12.44
N TYR A 129 -1.11 0.27 11.55
CA TYR A 129 -0.56 1.13 10.50
C TYR A 129 -1.10 0.78 9.10
N GLU A 130 -1.98 -0.21 8.99
CA GLU A 130 -2.71 -0.48 7.75
C GLU A 130 -3.55 0.74 7.37
N GLY A 131 -3.59 1.06 6.08
CA GLY A 131 -4.19 2.30 5.58
C GLY A 131 -3.23 3.52 5.55
N LYS A 132 -2.05 3.45 6.15
CA LYS A 132 -1.05 4.53 6.06
C LYS A 132 -0.45 4.61 4.67
N THR A 133 -0.19 5.86 4.24
CA THR A 133 0.41 6.15 2.93
C THR A 133 1.92 6.14 2.99
N LEU A 134 2.52 5.65 1.92
CA LEU A 134 3.96 5.70 1.69
C LEU A 134 4.25 5.79 0.18
N GLU A 135 5.46 6.18 -0.15
CA GLU A 135 5.95 6.11 -1.52
C GLU A 135 6.65 4.76 -1.74
N MET A 136 6.37 4.11 -2.87
CA MET A 136 7.02 2.87 -3.28
C MET A 136 7.68 3.07 -4.64
N THR A 137 8.98 2.84 -4.71
CA THR A 137 9.75 2.83 -5.96
C THR A 137 10.04 1.39 -6.37
N ILE A 138 9.63 1.01 -7.57
CA ILE A 138 9.87 -0.30 -8.18
C ILE A 138 10.99 -0.14 -9.20
N THR A 139 12.05 -0.93 -9.05
CA THR A 139 13.13 -1.04 -10.04
C THR A 139 13.19 -2.46 -10.56
N VAL A 140 13.24 -2.63 -11.88
CA VAL A 140 13.31 -3.92 -12.55
C VAL A 140 14.68 -4.12 -13.14
N THR A 141 15.35 -5.21 -12.78
CA THR A 141 16.65 -5.59 -13.32
C THR A 141 16.56 -6.94 -14.04
N PRO A 142 17.21 -7.08 -15.22
CA PRO A 142 17.15 -8.33 -15.97
C PRO A 142 17.69 -9.52 -15.16
N ASN A 143 16.98 -10.63 -15.24
CA ASN A 143 17.45 -11.91 -14.71
C ASN A 143 18.11 -12.70 -15.84
N LYS A 144 19.43 -12.82 -15.82
CA LYS A 144 20.19 -13.56 -16.86
C LYS A 144 19.86 -15.05 -16.92
N LYS A 145 19.34 -15.64 -15.83
CA LYS A 145 19.03 -17.08 -15.77
C LYS A 145 17.58 -17.36 -16.20
N ASP A 146 16.70 -16.39 -16.06
CA ASP A 146 15.29 -16.49 -16.39
C ASP A 146 14.80 -15.12 -16.87
N PRO A 147 14.96 -14.82 -18.18
CA PRO A 147 14.58 -13.53 -18.74
C PRO A 147 13.10 -13.17 -18.58
N ASP A 148 12.22 -14.17 -18.50
CA ASP A 148 10.78 -13.97 -18.33
C ASP A 148 10.40 -13.56 -16.91
N ASN A 149 11.31 -13.77 -15.94
CA ASN A 149 11.14 -13.40 -14.55
C ASN A 149 12.23 -12.44 -14.07
N PRO A 150 12.20 -11.15 -14.45
CA PRO A 150 13.18 -10.17 -14.02
C PRO A 150 13.11 -9.93 -12.50
N TYR A 151 14.24 -9.54 -11.92
CA TYR A 151 14.28 -9.17 -10.51
C TYR A 151 13.56 -7.84 -10.29
N ARG A 152 12.63 -7.83 -9.34
CA ARG A 152 11.95 -6.62 -8.87
C ARG A 152 12.55 -6.20 -7.54
N ASN A 153 13.03 -4.97 -7.48
CA ASN A 153 13.57 -4.38 -6.27
C ASN A 153 12.67 -3.22 -5.85
N TYR A 154 12.55 -3.02 -4.55
CA TYR A 154 11.66 -2.03 -3.97
C TYR A 154 12.44 -1.12 -3.04
N ASP A 155 12.12 0.16 -3.11
CA ASP A 155 12.53 1.16 -2.13
C ASP A 155 11.30 1.96 -1.68
N PHE A 156 11.38 2.57 -0.50
CA PHE A 156 10.25 3.24 0.12
C PHE A 156 10.64 4.63 0.60
N GLY A 157 9.72 5.56 0.44
CA GLY A 157 9.83 6.94 0.87
C GLY A 157 8.59 7.38 1.65
N PRO A 158 8.61 8.62 2.19
CA PRO A 158 7.47 9.18 2.89
C PRO A 158 6.27 9.33 1.95
N GLY A 159 5.10 8.90 2.41
CA GLY A 159 3.84 9.08 1.68
C GLY A 159 3.38 10.54 1.70
N ILE A 160 2.50 10.86 0.76
CA ILE A 160 1.76 12.12 0.84
C ILE A 160 0.82 12.06 2.03
N LYS A 161 0.69 13.17 2.77
CA LYS A 161 -0.41 13.33 3.71
C LYS A 161 -1.70 13.37 2.89
N VAL A 162 -2.54 12.35 3.02
CA VAL A 162 -3.93 12.45 2.59
C VAL A 162 -4.57 13.39 3.62
N GLU A 163 -4.89 14.60 3.21
CA GLU A 163 -5.78 15.45 4.01
C GLU A 163 -7.08 14.66 4.12
N GLU A 164 -7.43 14.25 5.32
CA GLU A 164 -8.78 13.76 5.60
C GLU A 164 -9.73 14.87 5.12
N PRO A 165 -10.81 14.53 4.37
CA PRO A 165 -11.78 15.54 4.01
C PRO A 165 -12.26 16.16 5.32
N THR A 166 -11.86 17.40 5.57
CA THR A 166 -12.40 18.20 6.66
C THR A 166 -13.91 18.14 6.50
N ALA A 167 -14.57 17.50 7.47
CA ALA A 167 -16.01 17.60 7.59
C ALA A 167 -16.30 19.10 7.49
N LYS A 168 -17.11 19.48 6.49
CA LYS A 168 -17.57 20.85 6.35
C LYS A 168 -18.16 21.20 7.70
N GLU A 169 -17.51 22.11 8.42
CA GLU A 169 -18.14 22.83 9.50
C GLU A 169 -19.39 23.47 8.88
N GLU A 170 -20.53 22.98 9.27
CA GLU A 170 -21.78 23.69 9.05
C GLU A 170 -21.61 25.06 9.71
N PRO A 171 -21.93 26.17 9.03
CA PRO A 171 -21.86 27.47 9.65
C PRO A 171 -22.81 27.44 10.85
N VAL A 172 -22.24 27.56 12.04
CA VAL A 172 -22.98 27.82 13.26
C VAL A 172 -23.69 29.16 13.05
N ALA A 173 -24.99 29.11 12.92
CA ALA A 173 -25.80 30.32 12.92
C ALA A 173 -25.63 30.98 14.29
N ASP A 174 -24.90 32.08 14.33
CA ASP A 174 -24.89 33.00 15.45
C ASP A 174 -26.31 33.54 15.63
N SER A 175 -27.00 33.03 16.63
CA SER A 175 -28.21 33.60 17.17
C SER A 175 -27.84 34.54 18.31
N ASP A 176 -27.56 35.79 17.98
CA ASP A 176 -27.72 36.88 18.93
C ASP A 176 -27.93 38.17 18.13
N SER A 177 -29.17 38.57 18.05
CA SER A 177 -29.58 39.97 17.97
C SER A 177 -31.04 40.08 18.34
N ASP A 178 -31.27 40.34 19.62
CA ASP A 178 -32.45 41.00 20.10
C ASP A 178 -32.63 42.31 19.34
N ALA A 179 -33.64 42.40 18.51
CA ALA A 179 -34.25 43.66 18.06
C ALA A 179 -35.74 43.39 17.81
N GLU A 180 -36.54 43.73 18.79
CA GLU A 180 -37.98 43.84 18.62
C GLU A 180 -38.28 44.85 17.49
N PRO A 181 -39.10 44.54 16.47
CA PRO A 181 -39.62 45.53 15.57
C PRO A 181 -40.78 46.27 16.26
N THR A 182 -40.56 47.57 16.59
CA THR A 182 -41.65 48.50 16.87
C THR A 182 -42.49 48.65 15.59
N ILE A 183 -43.76 48.23 15.68
CA ILE A 183 -44.75 48.48 14.63
C ILE A 183 -45.30 49.89 14.91
N ASP A 184 -45.03 50.82 14.01
CA ASP A 184 -45.68 52.12 13.96
C ASP A 184 -47.06 51.93 13.39
N ASP A 185 -48.03 52.47 14.14
CA ASP A 185 -49.49 52.22 13.99
C ASP A 185 -50.12 53.18 12.95
N ASP A 186 -49.36 53.65 11.95
CA ASP A 186 -49.83 54.76 11.07
C ASP A 186 -49.87 54.46 9.57
N ASP A 187 -49.87 53.18 9.15
CA ASP A 187 -49.98 52.81 7.74
C ASP A 187 -51.04 51.71 7.52
N LEU A 188 -52.31 52.00 7.79
CA LEU A 188 -53.43 51.24 7.29
C LEU A 188 -54.20 52.08 6.26
N PRO A 189 -54.12 51.79 4.96
CA PRO A 189 -55.07 52.32 3.98
C PRO A 189 -56.36 51.49 4.04
N PHE A 190 -57.42 52.20 4.14
CA PHE A 190 -58.80 51.73 4.04
C PHE A 190 -59.09 51.00 2.73
#